data_8f7225f82594dfe2a6a5303a1237ecb9
#
_entry.id   8f7225f82594dfe2a6a5303a1237ecb9
#
_cell.length_a   1.000
_cell.length_b   1.000
_cell.length_c   1.000
_cell.angle_alpha   90.00
_cell.angle_beta   90.00
_cell.angle_gamma   90.00
#
_symmetry.space_group_name_H-M   'P 1'
#
loop_
_entity.id
_entity.type
_entity.pdbx_description
1 polymer ?
#
loop_
_entity_poly.entity_id
_entity_poly.type
_entity_poly.pdbx_seq_one_letter_code
_entity_poly.pdbx_strand_id
1 'polypeptide(L)'
;MATHAKPELWRTEVGDAVAVLNIPGALQRRRTFDIDVSLVVRVPAENEEAWHELTLEVDGRRQWSRRIQSNCPGQTDGLDYHCRSVLEAGPAMRIRAVAGTHGSVVQRLLIEAREEA
;
A
#
# COMPACT_ATOMS: atom_id res chain seq x y z
N MET A 1 18.35 -31.46 7.60
CA MET A 1 17.14 -30.88 8.20
C MET A 1 16.96 -29.45 7.71
N ALA A 2 15.84 -29.17 7.12
CA ALA A 2 15.59 -27.83 6.63
C ALA A 2 15.30 -26.87 7.79
N THR A 3 16.01 -25.77 7.84
CA THR A 3 15.75 -24.70 8.78
C THR A 3 14.74 -23.76 8.15
N HIS A 4 13.58 -23.61 8.75
CA HIS A 4 12.60 -22.66 8.26
C HIS A 4 12.99 -21.26 8.73
N ALA A 5 13.34 -20.39 7.77
CA ALA A 5 13.49 -18.99 8.07
C ALA A 5 12.12 -18.42 8.49
N LYS A 6 12.10 -17.46 9.41
CA LYS A 6 10.89 -16.73 9.72
C LYS A 6 10.37 -16.05 8.45
N PRO A 7 9.06 -16.08 8.21
CA PRO A 7 8.47 -15.28 7.13
C PRO A 7 8.85 -13.81 7.28
N GLU A 8 9.17 -13.19 6.17
CA GLU A 8 9.54 -11.77 6.17
C GLU A 8 8.30 -10.89 6.30
N LEU A 9 8.48 -9.80 7.00
CA LEU A 9 7.48 -8.73 7.11
C LEU A 9 8.17 -7.41 6.77
N TRP A 10 7.65 -6.72 5.76
CA TRP A 10 8.13 -5.42 5.34
C TRP A 10 7.00 -4.42 5.46
N ARG A 11 7.30 -3.23 5.98
CA ARG A 11 6.26 -2.25 6.28
C ARG A 11 6.79 -0.84 6.14
N THR A 12 5.99 0.04 5.57
CA THR A 12 6.23 1.48 5.61
C THR A 12 4.93 2.21 5.90
N GLU A 13 5.01 3.27 6.67
CA GLU A 13 3.88 4.10 7.03
C GLU A 13 4.31 5.56 6.95
N VAL A 14 3.55 6.36 6.23
CA VAL A 14 3.83 7.79 6.06
C VAL A 14 2.55 8.61 6.28
N GLY A 15 2.73 9.89 6.60
CA GLY A 15 1.65 10.87 6.65
C GLY A 15 1.47 11.63 5.34
N ASP A 16 2.16 11.24 4.29
CA ASP A 16 2.19 11.90 2.99
C ASP A 16 1.43 11.12 1.93
N ALA A 17 1.31 11.73 0.75
CA ALA A 17 0.58 11.16 -0.37
C ALA A 17 1.32 10.04 -1.11
N VAL A 18 2.59 9.81 -0.81
CA VAL A 18 3.39 8.77 -1.48
C VAL A 18 4.12 7.94 -0.43
N ALA A 19 3.95 6.62 -0.53
CA ALA A 19 4.70 5.65 0.26
C ALA A 19 5.44 4.71 -0.68
N VAL A 20 6.68 4.38 -0.35
CA VAL A 20 7.51 3.44 -1.12
C VAL A 20 8.06 2.38 -0.18
N LEU A 21 7.86 1.14 -0.56
CA LEU A 21 8.40 -0.01 0.16
C LEU A 21 9.30 -0.79 -0.78
N ASN A 22 10.57 -0.94 -0.43
CA ASN A 22 11.53 -1.72 -1.18
C ASN A 22 11.77 -3.04 -0.46
N ILE A 23 11.53 -4.16 -1.14
CA ILE A 23 11.81 -5.48 -0.63
C ILE A 23 13.08 -5.98 -1.30
N PRO A 24 14.17 -6.21 -0.55
CA PRO A 24 15.42 -6.68 -1.14
C PRO A 24 15.25 -8.02 -1.84
N GLY A 25 16.00 -8.22 -2.90
CA GLY A 25 16.08 -9.52 -3.56
C GLY A 25 16.77 -10.55 -2.69
N ALA A 26 16.44 -11.82 -2.91
CA ALA A 26 17.12 -12.96 -2.32
C ALA A 26 17.66 -13.84 -3.46
N LEU A 27 18.97 -14.11 -3.46
CA LEU A 27 19.63 -14.72 -4.61
C LEU A 27 19.15 -16.12 -4.95
N GLN A 28 18.70 -16.88 -3.95
CA GLN A 28 18.36 -18.30 -4.13
C GLN A 28 16.97 -18.65 -3.65
N ARG A 29 16.12 -17.64 -3.48
CA ARG A 29 14.82 -17.86 -2.86
C ARG A 29 13.73 -17.08 -3.56
N ARG A 30 12.73 -17.81 -4.02
CA ARG A 30 11.46 -17.25 -4.49
C ARG A 30 10.55 -17.05 -3.29
N ARG A 31 9.86 -15.92 -3.24
CA ARG A 31 8.94 -15.59 -2.15
C ARG A 31 7.61 -15.13 -2.72
N THR A 32 6.55 -15.37 -1.98
CA THR A 32 5.23 -14.82 -2.28
C THR A 32 4.81 -13.92 -1.14
N PHE A 33 4.36 -12.72 -1.45
CA PHE A 33 3.94 -11.74 -0.46
C PHE A 33 2.46 -11.43 -0.57
N ASP A 34 1.79 -11.39 0.58
CA ASP A 34 0.50 -10.74 0.72
C ASP A 34 0.76 -9.26 0.97
N ILE A 35 0.23 -8.41 0.10
CA ILE A 35 0.45 -6.97 0.15
C ILE A 35 -0.85 -6.29 0.52
N ASP A 36 -0.83 -5.55 1.62
CA ASP A 36 -1.93 -4.73 2.08
C ASP A 36 -1.53 -3.26 1.98
N VAL A 37 -2.40 -2.46 1.37
CA VAL A 37 -2.23 -1.02 1.29
C VAL A 37 -3.45 -0.36 1.91
N SER A 38 -3.22 0.57 2.82
CA SER A 38 -4.29 1.24 3.54
C SER A 38 -4.09 2.75 3.49
N LEU A 39 -5.09 3.44 2.99
CA LEU A 39 -5.17 4.89 2.99
C LEU A 39 -6.21 5.32 4.02
N VAL A 40 -5.82 6.22 4.92
CA VAL A 40 -6.74 6.91 5.82
C VAL A 40 -6.68 8.40 5.52
N VAL A 41 -7.82 8.98 5.26
CA VAL A 41 -7.95 10.42 5.04
C VAL A 41 -8.81 11.04 6.13
N ARG A 42 -8.57 12.30 6.44
CA ARG A 42 -9.43 13.12 7.29
C ARG A 42 -10.31 13.97 6.41
N VAL A 43 -11.58 14.03 6.71
CA VAL A 43 -12.55 14.85 5.98
C VAL A 43 -12.92 16.04 6.90
N PRO A 44 -12.27 17.23 6.71
CA PRO A 44 -12.39 18.32 7.67
C PRO A 44 -13.79 18.90 7.76
N ALA A 45 -14.54 18.94 6.66
CA ALA A 45 -15.84 19.54 6.59
C ALA A 45 -16.72 18.81 5.58
N GLU A 46 -18.02 19.00 5.67
CA GLU A 46 -18.95 18.49 4.66
C GLU A 46 -18.65 19.12 3.31
N ASN A 47 -18.40 18.25 2.32
CA ASN A 47 -18.13 18.66 0.95
C ASN A 47 -18.55 17.53 0.02
N GLU A 48 -19.62 17.75 -0.73
CA GLU A 48 -20.17 16.75 -1.64
C GLU A 48 -19.23 16.40 -2.79
N GLU A 49 -18.23 17.27 -3.07
CA GLU A 49 -17.25 17.06 -4.13
C GLU A 49 -15.95 16.43 -3.60
N ALA A 50 -15.84 16.19 -2.30
CA ALA A 50 -14.64 15.59 -1.72
C ALA A 50 -14.46 14.15 -2.21
N TRP A 51 -13.23 13.82 -2.56
CA TRP A 51 -12.88 12.47 -2.97
C TRP A 51 -11.47 12.11 -2.50
N HIS A 52 -11.19 10.83 -2.49
CA HIS A 52 -9.83 10.32 -2.29
C HIS A 52 -9.58 9.14 -3.24
N GLU A 53 -8.34 8.96 -3.59
CA GLU A 53 -7.90 7.98 -4.57
C GLU A 53 -6.64 7.27 -4.08
N LEU A 54 -6.57 5.99 -4.35
CA LEU A 54 -5.40 5.18 -4.06
C LEU A 54 -4.96 4.48 -5.33
N THR A 55 -3.66 4.59 -5.64
CA THR A 55 -3.03 3.91 -6.77
C THR A 55 -1.87 3.07 -6.25
N LEU A 56 -1.80 1.83 -6.70
CA LEU A 56 -0.72 0.92 -6.37
C LEU A 56 0.09 0.58 -7.61
N GLU A 57 1.40 0.75 -7.50
CA GLU A 57 2.38 0.37 -8.53
C GLU A 57 3.36 -0.65 -7.96
N VAL A 58 3.72 -1.63 -8.78
CA VAL A 58 4.77 -2.60 -8.45
C VAL A 58 5.78 -2.57 -9.59
N ASP A 59 7.04 -2.30 -9.24
CA ASP A 59 8.15 -2.17 -10.19
C ASP A 59 7.84 -1.22 -11.36
N GLY A 60 7.20 -0.08 -11.04
CA GLY A 60 6.86 0.94 -12.00
C GLY A 60 5.60 0.68 -12.81
N ARG A 61 4.90 -0.41 -12.59
CA ARG A 61 3.67 -0.76 -13.30
C ARG A 61 2.46 -0.61 -12.39
N ARG A 62 1.45 0.10 -12.87
CA ARG A 62 0.19 0.24 -12.12
C ARG A 62 -0.52 -1.10 -12.05
N GLN A 63 -0.79 -1.54 -10.82
CA GLN A 63 -1.52 -2.76 -10.54
C GLN A 63 -3.02 -2.48 -10.36
N TRP A 64 -3.34 -1.34 -9.74
CA TRP A 64 -4.70 -1.02 -9.35
C TRP A 64 -4.82 0.46 -9.01
N SER A 65 -5.99 1.01 -9.27
CA SER A 65 -6.33 2.36 -8.87
C SER A 65 -7.83 2.49 -8.66
N ARG A 66 -8.21 3.24 -7.64
CA ARG A 66 -9.62 3.52 -7.37
C ARG A 66 -9.78 4.89 -6.74
N ARG A 67 -10.78 5.63 -7.20
CA ARG A 67 -11.23 6.87 -6.60
C ARG A 67 -12.62 6.68 -6.06
N ILE A 68 -12.86 7.14 -4.82
CA ILE A 68 -14.18 7.13 -4.21
C ILE A 68 -14.50 8.50 -3.63
N GLN A 69 -15.79 8.78 -3.50
CA GLN A 69 -16.25 9.98 -2.80
C GLN A 69 -15.90 9.86 -1.33
N SER A 70 -15.36 10.95 -0.74
CA SER A 70 -15.08 11.01 0.69
C SER A 70 -16.35 11.26 1.45
N ASN A 71 -16.58 10.46 2.48
CA ASN A 71 -17.71 10.56 3.40
C ASN A 71 -17.22 10.84 4.83
N CYS A 72 -18.10 10.83 5.79
CA CYS A 72 -17.79 11.03 7.20
C CYS A 72 -17.18 12.39 7.53
N PRO A 73 -17.87 13.52 7.19
CA PRO A 73 -17.36 14.85 7.53
C PRO A 73 -17.07 14.98 9.03
N GLY A 74 -15.95 15.60 9.37
CA GLY A 74 -15.47 15.72 10.73
C GLY A 74 -14.78 14.48 11.30
N GLN A 75 -14.67 13.42 10.49
CA GLN A 75 -14.08 12.15 10.88
C GLN A 75 -13.06 11.68 9.86
N THR A 76 -12.72 10.39 9.90
CA THR A 76 -11.85 9.76 8.93
C THR A 76 -12.64 8.88 7.97
N ASP A 77 -12.11 8.71 6.78
CA ASP A 77 -12.57 7.77 5.78
C ASP A 77 -11.35 7.03 5.23
N GLY A 78 -11.55 5.99 4.48
CA GLY A 78 -10.41 5.20 4.01
C GLY A 78 -10.64 4.48 2.70
N LEU A 79 -9.58 3.83 2.25
CA LEU A 79 -9.59 3.01 1.05
C LEU A 79 -8.45 2.00 1.18
N ASP A 80 -8.78 0.73 1.10
CA ASP A 80 -7.82 -0.36 1.27
C ASP A 80 -7.75 -1.21 0.00
N TYR A 81 -6.58 -1.78 -0.22
CA TYR A 81 -6.39 -2.74 -1.30
C TYR A 81 -5.48 -3.87 -0.85
N HIS A 82 -5.80 -5.07 -1.24
CA HIS A 82 -5.02 -6.27 -0.97
C HIS A 82 -4.70 -6.97 -2.28
N CYS A 83 -3.45 -7.40 -2.42
CA CYS A 83 -3.03 -8.24 -3.52
C CYS A 83 -1.94 -9.22 -3.08
N ARG A 84 -1.69 -10.17 -3.95
CA ARG A 84 -0.68 -11.20 -3.73
C ARG A 84 0.33 -11.10 -4.88
N SER A 85 1.61 -11.09 -4.57
CA SER A 85 2.65 -10.93 -5.58
C SER A 85 3.80 -11.90 -5.34
N VAL A 86 4.28 -12.48 -6.42
CA VAL A 86 5.44 -13.37 -6.40
C VAL A 86 6.69 -12.55 -6.70
N LEU A 87 7.69 -12.70 -5.85
CA LEU A 87 9.03 -12.14 -6.08
C LEU A 87 10.00 -13.29 -6.38
N GLU A 88 10.40 -13.37 -7.63
CA GLU A 88 11.36 -14.38 -8.06
C GLU A 88 12.71 -14.19 -7.39
N ALA A 89 13.52 -15.26 -7.37
CA ALA A 89 14.89 -15.18 -6.88
C ALA A 89 15.71 -14.18 -7.69
N GLY A 90 16.49 -13.38 -7.03
CA GLY A 90 17.40 -12.41 -7.63
C GLY A 90 16.97 -10.97 -7.47
N PRO A 91 15.98 -10.47 -8.23
CA PRO A 91 15.66 -9.04 -8.19
C PRO A 91 14.93 -8.59 -6.92
N ALA A 92 15.06 -7.31 -6.58
CA ALA A 92 14.25 -6.66 -5.58
C ALA A 92 12.86 -6.32 -6.13
N MET A 93 11.92 -6.01 -5.23
CA MET A 93 10.60 -5.52 -5.59
C MET A 93 10.39 -4.13 -4.98
N ARG A 94 9.86 -3.22 -5.78
CA ARG A 94 9.49 -1.89 -5.31
C ARG A 94 7.98 -1.72 -5.39
N ILE A 95 7.37 -1.45 -4.24
CA ILE A 95 5.94 -1.16 -4.13
C ILE A 95 5.78 0.32 -3.88
N ARG A 96 4.96 0.99 -4.66
CA ARG A 96 4.68 2.41 -4.51
C ARG A 96 3.19 2.63 -4.44
N ALA A 97 2.74 3.29 -3.37
CA ALA A 97 1.36 3.70 -3.20
C ALA A 97 1.27 5.21 -3.32
N VAL A 98 0.29 5.69 -4.07
CA VAL A 98 0.05 7.12 -4.28
C VAL A 98 -1.38 7.43 -3.91
N ALA A 99 -1.56 8.39 -3.02
CA ALA A 99 -2.86 8.91 -2.64
C ALA A 99 -3.14 10.23 -3.36
N GLY A 100 -4.35 10.36 -3.91
CA GLY A 100 -4.86 11.63 -4.40
C GLY A 100 -6.03 12.08 -3.54
N THR A 101 -6.18 13.37 -3.31
CA THR A 101 -7.26 13.89 -2.48
C THR A 101 -7.79 15.21 -3.02
N HIS A 102 -9.08 15.44 -2.74
CA HIS A 102 -9.73 16.71 -2.97
C HIS A 102 -10.78 16.89 -1.87
N GLY A 103 -10.70 17.97 -1.11
CA GLY A 103 -11.60 18.19 0.03
C GLY A 103 -11.38 17.21 1.19
N SER A 104 -10.34 16.41 1.12
CA SER A 104 -9.89 15.51 2.17
C SER A 104 -8.38 15.60 2.29
N VAL A 105 -7.82 15.11 3.38
CA VAL A 105 -6.40 15.24 3.69
C VAL A 105 -5.85 13.87 4.06
N VAL A 106 -4.74 13.49 3.48
CA VAL A 106 -4.07 12.24 3.84
C VAL A 106 -3.65 12.29 5.30
N GLN A 107 -4.11 11.34 6.07
CA GLN A 107 -3.69 11.17 7.46
C GLN A 107 -2.63 10.09 7.58
N ARG A 108 -2.79 8.99 6.85
CA ARG A 108 -1.87 7.86 6.89
C ARG A 108 -1.94 7.08 5.59
N LEU A 109 -0.78 6.69 5.10
CA LEU A 109 -0.65 5.77 3.98
C LEU A 109 0.31 4.66 4.39
N LEU A 110 -0.18 3.42 4.41
CA LEU A 110 0.53 2.25 4.88
C LEU A 110 0.67 1.23 3.76
N ILE A 111 1.87 0.68 3.62
CA ILE A 111 2.12 -0.52 2.82
C ILE A 111 2.69 -1.58 3.74
N GLU A 112 2.10 -2.76 3.74
CA GLU A 112 2.60 -3.92 4.47
C GLU A 112 2.69 -5.11 3.51
N ALA A 113 3.85 -5.73 3.47
CA ALA A 113 4.08 -6.93 2.67
C ALA A 113 4.50 -8.06 3.61
N ARG A 114 3.69 -9.11 3.66
CA ARG A 114 3.90 -10.26 4.54
C ARG A 114 4.17 -11.48 3.68
N GLU A 115 5.33 -12.09 3.91
CA GLU A 115 5.68 -13.32 3.20
C GLU A 115 4.75 -14.46 3.61
N GLU A 116 4.24 -15.19 2.63
CA GLU A 116 3.49 -16.41 2.87
C GLU A 116 4.44 -17.52 3.33
N ALA A 117 4.01 -18.22 4.36
CA ALA A 117 4.76 -19.34 4.90
C ALA A 117 4.73 -20.56 3.97
#